data_aad316150d31420040084d1b779389e3
#
_entry.id   aad316150d31420040084d1b779389e3
#
_cell.length_a   1.000
_cell.length_b   1.000
_cell.length_c   1.000
_cell.angle_alpha   90.00
_cell.angle_beta   90.00
_cell.angle_gamma   90.00
#
_symmetry.space_group_name_H-M   'P 1'
#
loop_
_entity.id
_entity.type
_entity.pdbx_description
1 polymer ?
#
loop_
_entity_poly.entity_id
_entity_poly.type
_entity_poly.pdbx_seq_one_letter_code
_entity_poly.pdbx_strand_id
1 'polypeptide(L)'
;VPYTLTRRYVIGVNLNIQEFKQFIKEHIHALEPSGKENPLKVQKRFQLTPREYLSFAENELNNSSDVSRINCVSHLKRALDCQLDTYFHTFNLYELFNKRAIKVKTKLEFIGALGFLNSRSLVRLNNIRNGMEHDYVVPDIADIEVYFDLITALVQLLEHGAFEAAGCDFGIYSDTSCSDFNELIIKYDQHNTSIHVQIKAGEEENNITFTTSAETNIEDFAYMFKVLRMLNLLWDCQWGHEFVLRELEIT
;
A
#
# COMPACT_ATOMS: atom_id res chain seq x y z
N VAL A 1 -24.69 32.72 -10.87
CA VAL A 1 -25.71 31.66 -11.03
C VAL A 1 -25.34 30.58 -10.04
N PRO A 2 -26.14 30.29 -9.00
CA PRO A 2 -25.78 29.28 -8.01
C PRO A 2 -26.06 27.90 -8.58
N TYR A 3 -25.03 27.07 -8.68
CA TYR A 3 -25.16 25.64 -8.93
C TYR A 3 -25.64 24.97 -7.63
N THR A 4 -26.95 24.86 -7.46
CA THR A 4 -27.57 24.00 -6.48
C THR A 4 -27.59 22.58 -7.01
N LEU A 5 -26.53 21.81 -6.78
CA LEU A 5 -26.55 20.37 -6.85
C LEU A 5 -26.74 19.80 -5.43
N THR A 6 -27.96 19.95 -4.93
CA THR A 6 -28.43 19.18 -3.77
C THR A 6 -28.70 17.74 -4.23
N ARG A 7 -27.65 16.92 -4.40
CA ARG A 7 -27.83 15.48 -4.26
C ARG A 7 -28.00 15.21 -2.77
N ARG A 8 -29.25 15.07 -2.34
CA ARG A 8 -29.59 14.51 -1.02
C ARG A 8 -29.02 13.10 -0.98
N TYR A 9 -27.90 12.91 -0.29
CA TYR A 9 -27.48 11.59 0.11
C TYR A 9 -28.55 11.07 1.08
N VAL A 10 -29.24 10.03 0.67
CA VAL A 10 -30.32 9.42 1.45
C VAL A 10 -29.71 8.72 2.67
N ILE A 11 -30.17 9.06 3.85
CA ILE A 11 -29.77 8.49 5.14
C ILE A 11 -29.85 6.96 5.09
N GLY A 12 -28.79 6.25 5.49
CA GLY A 12 -28.77 4.78 5.60
C GLY A 12 -28.37 4.02 4.33
N VAL A 13 -27.78 4.67 3.32
CA VAL A 13 -27.30 4.01 2.09
C VAL A 13 -25.86 3.53 2.25
N ASN A 14 -25.63 2.26 1.94
CA ASN A 14 -24.28 1.74 1.77
C ASN A 14 -23.62 2.42 0.56
N LEU A 15 -22.53 3.14 0.81
CA LEU A 15 -21.73 3.77 -0.24
C LEU A 15 -21.02 2.68 -1.06
N ASN A 16 -20.97 2.84 -2.38
CA ASN A 16 -20.12 2.01 -3.23
C ASN A 16 -18.83 2.77 -3.62
N ILE A 17 -17.87 2.07 -4.20
CA ILE A 17 -16.57 2.65 -4.61
C ILE A 17 -16.73 3.86 -5.55
N GLN A 18 -17.68 3.86 -6.47
CA GLN A 18 -17.86 4.96 -7.42
C GLN A 18 -18.41 6.21 -6.72
N GLU A 19 -19.34 6.03 -5.80
CA GLU A 19 -19.87 7.12 -4.98
C GLU A 19 -18.79 7.68 -4.06
N PHE A 20 -17.92 6.83 -3.50
CA PHE A 20 -16.77 7.27 -2.71
C PHE A 20 -15.73 8.03 -3.55
N LYS A 21 -15.43 7.58 -4.78
CA LYS A 21 -14.57 8.35 -5.71
C LYS A 21 -15.12 9.73 -5.97
N GLN A 22 -16.44 9.84 -6.18
CA GLN A 22 -17.09 11.13 -6.39
C GLN A 22 -17.00 12.01 -5.14
N PHE A 23 -17.19 11.45 -3.94
CA PHE A 23 -17.00 12.16 -2.67
C PHE A 23 -15.56 12.71 -2.54
N ILE A 24 -14.55 11.89 -2.77
CA ILE A 24 -13.14 12.35 -2.73
C ILE A 24 -12.90 13.47 -3.74
N LYS A 25 -13.40 13.33 -4.98
CA LYS A 25 -13.25 14.36 -6.02
C LYS A 25 -13.83 15.72 -5.57
N GLU A 26 -15.00 15.70 -4.93
CA GLU A 26 -15.71 16.91 -4.50
C GLU A 26 -15.06 17.56 -3.26
N HIS A 27 -14.51 16.76 -2.34
CA HIS A 27 -14.13 17.22 -1.00
C HIS A 27 -12.64 17.19 -0.69
N ILE A 28 -11.76 16.64 -1.56
CA ILE A 28 -10.32 16.48 -1.27
C ILE A 28 -9.62 17.78 -0.86
N HIS A 29 -10.07 18.91 -1.40
CA HIS A 29 -9.50 20.24 -1.09
C HIS A 29 -9.82 20.73 0.32
N ALA A 30 -10.85 20.16 0.97
CA ALA A 30 -11.30 20.53 2.30
C ALA A 30 -10.96 19.47 3.36
N LEU A 31 -10.36 18.34 2.97
CA LEU A 31 -9.95 17.30 3.90
C LEU A 31 -8.68 17.71 4.63
N GLU A 32 -8.71 17.71 5.97
CA GLU A 32 -7.55 17.92 6.82
C GLU A 32 -7.44 16.78 7.86
N PRO A 33 -6.23 16.29 8.19
CA PRO A 33 -6.08 15.25 9.19
C PRO A 33 -6.53 15.75 10.55
N SER A 34 -7.48 15.05 11.16
CA SER A 34 -8.01 15.37 12.48
C SER A 34 -7.60 14.37 13.56
N GLY A 35 -7.19 13.18 13.15
CA GLY A 35 -6.72 12.13 14.04
C GLY A 35 -5.96 11.05 13.29
N LYS A 36 -5.05 10.38 13.99
CA LYS A 36 -4.28 9.25 13.47
C LYS A 36 -4.25 8.13 14.50
N GLU A 37 -4.63 6.93 14.11
CA GLU A 37 -4.52 5.77 14.98
C GLU A 37 -3.05 5.37 15.19
N ASN A 38 -2.81 4.56 16.23
CA ASN A 38 -1.48 4.01 16.45
C ASN A 38 -1.06 3.15 15.25
N PRO A 39 0.18 3.33 14.76
CA PRO A 39 0.68 2.55 13.63
C PRO A 39 0.73 1.07 13.97
N LEU A 40 0.48 0.23 12.96
CA LEU A 40 0.66 -1.21 13.07
C LEU A 40 2.13 -1.53 13.37
N LYS A 41 2.34 -2.39 14.38
CA LYS A 41 3.69 -2.82 14.74
C LYS A 41 4.14 -3.95 13.83
N VAL A 42 5.25 -3.75 13.12
CA VAL A 42 5.94 -4.83 12.42
C VAL A 42 6.53 -5.79 13.44
N GLN A 43 6.09 -7.04 13.43
CA GLN A 43 6.58 -8.09 14.33
C GLN A 43 7.60 -8.97 13.61
N LYS A 44 8.70 -9.29 14.29
CA LYS A 44 9.65 -10.30 13.79
C LYS A 44 8.96 -11.68 13.81
N ARG A 45 8.60 -12.18 12.63
CA ARG A 45 7.92 -13.48 12.46
C ARG A 45 8.88 -14.62 12.08
N PHE A 46 10.00 -14.26 11.42
CA PHE A 46 10.96 -15.22 10.89
C PHE A 46 12.26 -15.17 11.67
N GLN A 47 13.01 -16.26 11.65
CA GLN A 47 14.34 -16.34 12.28
C GLN A 47 15.31 -15.32 11.67
N LEU A 48 15.31 -15.22 10.33
CA LEU A 48 16.07 -14.20 9.59
C LEU A 48 15.14 -13.11 9.08
N THR A 49 15.60 -11.88 9.15
CA THR A 49 14.89 -10.69 8.67
C THR A 49 15.31 -10.35 7.23
N PRO A 50 14.51 -9.52 6.51
CA PRO A 50 14.91 -9.01 5.21
C PRO A 50 16.26 -8.29 5.24
N ARG A 51 16.54 -7.52 6.30
CA ARG A 51 17.79 -6.76 6.46
C ARG A 51 18.99 -7.67 6.71
N GLU A 52 18.83 -8.80 7.39
CA GLU A 52 19.90 -9.79 7.54
C GLU A 52 20.23 -10.43 6.18
N TYR A 53 19.24 -10.74 5.35
CA TYR A 53 19.49 -11.20 3.98
C TYR A 53 20.16 -10.14 3.10
N LEU A 54 19.82 -8.86 3.25
CA LEU A 54 20.52 -7.76 2.57
C LEU A 54 22.00 -7.68 3.01
N SER A 55 22.28 -7.82 4.31
CA SER A 55 23.66 -7.86 4.81
C SER A 55 24.46 -9.04 4.24
N PHE A 56 23.83 -10.21 4.08
CA PHE A 56 24.49 -11.35 3.43
C PHE A 56 24.75 -11.06 1.95
N ALA A 57 23.80 -10.44 1.25
CA ALA A 57 23.97 -10.05 -0.15
C ALA A 57 25.11 -9.02 -0.33
N GLU A 58 25.19 -8.03 0.57
CA GLU A 58 26.23 -7.01 0.57
C GLU A 58 27.64 -7.62 0.77
N ASN A 59 27.76 -8.56 1.71
CA ASN A 59 29.02 -9.29 1.93
C ASN A 59 29.47 -10.07 0.70
N GLU A 60 28.54 -10.67 -0.04
CA GLU A 60 28.86 -11.39 -1.29
C GLU A 60 29.16 -10.41 -2.44
N LEU A 61 28.52 -9.25 -2.49
CA LEU A 61 28.76 -8.23 -3.51
C LEU A 61 30.19 -7.68 -3.46
N ASN A 62 30.79 -7.62 -2.27
CA ASN A 62 32.18 -7.20 -2.08
C ASN A 62 33.20 -8.22 -2.61
N ASN A 63 32.76 -9.41 -3.01
CA ASN A 63 33.61 -10.45 -3.60
C ASN A 63 33.30 -10.58 -5.10
N SER A 64 34.36 -10.71 -5.92
CA SER A 64 34.24 -10.72 -7.39
C SER A 64 34.12 -12.12 -8.03
N SER A 65 33.91 -13.18 -7.22
CA SER A 65 33.81 -14.54 -7.76
C SER A 65 32.42 -14.84 -8.34
N ASP A 66 32.34 -15.77 -9.27
CA ASP A 66 31.04 -16.24 -9.82
C ASP A 66 30.13 -16.80 -8.72
N VAL A 67 30.72 -17.52 -7.76
CA VAL A 67 29.98 -18.08 -6.60
C VAL A 67 29.37 -16.95 -5.78
N SER A 68 30.12 -15.89 -5.51
CA SER A 68 29.61 -14.74 -4.75
C SER A 68 28.47 -14.01 -5.50
N ARG A 69 28.57 -13.87 -6.81
CA ARG A 69 27.50 -13.29 -7.63
C ARG A 69 26.19 -14.11 -7.55
N ILE A 70 26.31 -15.42 -7.67
CA ILE A 70 25.18 -16.35 -7.53
C ILE A 70 24.55 -16.27 -6.12
N ASN A 71 25.40 -16.26 -5.09
CA ASN A 71 24.95 -16.15 -3.71
C ASN A 71 24.28 -14.81 -3.43
N CYS A 72 24.84 -13.71 -3.91
CA CYS A 72 24.28 -12.36 -3.77
C CYS A 72 22.85 -12.31 -4.33
N VAL A 73 22.60 -12.72 -5.57
CA VAL A 73 21.27 -12.77 -6.17
C VAL A 73 20.31 -13.67 -5.37
N SER A 74 20.82 -14.78 -4.85
CA SER A 74 20.03 -15.70 -4.01
C SER A 74 19.61 -15.04 -2.69
N HIS A 75 20.50 -14.24 -2.06
CA HIS A 75 20.20 -13.49 -0.85
C HIS A 75 19.24 -12.33 -1.12
N LEU A 76 19.40 -11.60 -2.21
CA LEU A 76 18.49 -10.53 -2.63
C LEU A 76 17.07 -11.04 -2.83
N LYS A 77 16.93 -12.21 -3.50
CA LYS A 77 15.62 -12.85 -3.65
C LYS A 77 14.99 -13.19 -2.31
N ARG A 78 15.77 -13.79 -1.39
CA ARG A 78 15.27 -14.12 -0.04
C ARG A 78 14.91 -12.88 0.76
N ALA A 79 15.66 -11.77 0.63
CA ALA A 79 15.32 -10.49 1.23
C ALA A 79 13.95 -10.00 0.74
N LEU A 80 13.72 -10.03 -0.59
CA LEU A 80 12.45 -9.66 -1.20
C LEU A 80 11.29 -10.53 -0.70
N ASP A 81 11.42 -11.86 -0.77
CA ASP A 81 10.37 -12.79 -0.34
C ASP A 81 10.04 -12.59 1.14
N CYS A 82 11.07 -12.52 1.98
CA CYS A 82 10.92 -12.31 3.42
C CYS A 82 10.24 -10.96 3.74
N GLN A 83 10.56 -9.90 3.00
CA GLN A 83 9.93 -8.59 3.19
C GLN A 83 8.46 -8.59 2.79
N LEU A 84 8.12 -9.19 1.66
CA LEU A 84 6.72 -9.34 1.23
C LEU A 84 5.92 -10.15 2.26
N ASP A 85 6.47 -11.27 2.72
CA ASP A 85 5.80 -12.11 3.71
C ASP A 85 5.67 -11.40 5.07
N THR A 86 6.68 -10.65 5.50
CA THR A 86 6.63 -9.82 6.72
C THR A 86 5.55 -8.76 6.60
N TYR A 87 5.46 -8.08 5.45
CA TYR A 87 4.43 -7.09 5.17
C TYR A 87 3.03 -7.72 5.24
N PHE A 88 2.82 -8.84 4.55
CA PHE A 88 1.54 -9.53 4.58
C PHE A 88 1.15 -10.07 5.96
N HIS A 89 2.10 -10.51 6.77
CA HIS A 89 1.84 -10.85 8.17
C HIS A 89 1.41 -9.64 8.99
N THR A 90 2.07 -8.48 8.79
CA THR A 90 1.72 -7.23 9.47
C THR A 90 0.27 -6.83 9.21
N PHE A 91 -0.22 -7.07 8.01
CA PHE A 91 -1.60 -6.78 7.61
C PHE A 91 -2.54 -7.99 7.68
N ASN A 92 -2.16 -9.05 8.38
CA ASN A 92 -2.95 -10.29 8.48
C ASN A 92 -3.43 -10.87 7.12
N LEU A 93 -2.70 -10.55 6.05
CA LEU A 93 -2.99 -11.01 4.67
C LEU A 93 -2.22 -12.28 4.29
N TYR A 94 -1.25 -12.71 5.11
CA TYR A 94 -0.34 -13.80 4.77
C TYR A 94 -1.07 -15.10 4.46
N GLU A 95 -2.04 -15.49 5.28
CA GLU A 95 -2.80 -16.72 5.08
C GLU A 95 -3.64 -16.70 3.81
N LEU A 96 -4.20 -15.53 3.45
CA LEU A 96 -4.97 -15.34 2.22
C LEU A 96 -4.10 -15.60 0.99
N PHE A 97 -2.87 -15.05 0.98
CA PHE A 97 -1.93 -15.21 -0.13
C PHE A 97 -1.29 -16.59 -0.15
N ASN A 98 -1.01 -17.19 1.01
CA ASN A 98 -0.38 -18.51 1.12
C ASN A 98 -1.32 -19.64 0.72
N LYS A 99 -2.59 -19.62 1.17
CA LYS A 99 -3.63 -20.60 0.78
C LYS A 99 -3.83 -20.66 -0.74
N ARG A 100 -3.63 -19.57 -1.44
CA ARG A 100 -3.75 -19.46 -2.90
C ARG A 100 -2.46 -19.81 -3.63
N ALA A 101 -1.38 -20.17 -2.94
CA ALA A 101 -0.04 -20.42 -3.50
C ALA A 101 0.41 -19.30 -4.47
N ILE A 102 0.20 -18.06 -4.09
CA ILE A 102 0.39 -16.89 -4.95
C ILE A 102 1.87 -16.66 -5.20
N LYS A 103 2.26 -16.55 -6.48
CA LYS A 103 3.64 -16.31 -6.90
C LYS A 103 4.10 -14.91 -6.52
N VAL A 104 5.41 -14.72 -6.35
CA VAL A 104 6.06 -13.43 -6.06
C VAL A 104 5.61 -12.31 -6.99
N LYS A 105 5.46 -12.59 -8.29
CA LYS A 105 4.94 -11.62 -9.26
C LYS A 105 3.59 -11.04 -8.85
N THR A 106 2.64 -11.88 -8.49
CA THR A 106 1.29 -11.45 -8.06
C THR A 106 1.33 -10.72 -6.71
N LYS A 107 2.23 -11.11 -5.79
CA LYS A 107 2.47 -10.37 -4.54
C LYS A 107 2.96 -8.95 -4.85
N LEU A 108 3.89 -8.78 -5.80
CA LEU A 108 4.39 -7.47 -6.22
C LEU A 108 3.32 -6.65 -6.96
N GLU A 109 2.50 -7.27 -7.79
CA GLU A 109 1.35 -6.61 -8.43
C GLU A 109 0.36 -6.09 -7.39
N PHE A 110 0.08 -6.86 -6.35
CA PHE A 110 -0.76 -6.42 -5.24
C PHE A 110 -0.15 -5.25 -4.47
N ILE A 111 1.15 -5.30 -4.13
CA ILE A 111 1.87 -4.17 -3.51
C ILE A 111 1.78 -2.91 -4.40
N GLY A 112 1.88 -3.06 -5.72
CA GLY A 112 1.65 -1.96 -6.67
C GLY A 112 0.22 -1.40 -6.61
N ALA A 113 -0.79 -2.28 -6.49
CA ALA A 113 -2.19 -1.88 -6.35
C ALA A 113 -2.48 -1.12 -5.03
N LEU A 114 -1.72 -1.40 -3.97
CA LEU A 114 -1.76 -0.63 -2.72
C LEU A 114 -1.12 0.78 -2.83
N GLY A 115 -0.62 1.16 -4.00
CA GLY A 115 0.01 2.46 -4.24
C GLY A 115 1.48 2.54 -3.85
N PHE A 116 2.15 1.40 -3.63
CA PHE A 116 3.60 1.33 -3.47
C PHE A 116 4.34 1.26 -4.81
N LEU A 117 5.52 0.67 -4.84
CA LEU A 117 6.35 0.58 -6.01
C LEU A 117 5.78 -0.43 -7.02
N ASN A 118 5.45 0.03 -8.23
CA ASN A 118 5.22 -0.82 -9.38
C ASN A 118 6.52 -0.85 -10.23
N SER A 119 7.39 -1.81 -9.97
CA SER A 119 8.70 -1.86 -10.58
C SER A 119 8.83 -2.99 -11.59
N ARG A 120 9.03 -2.63 -12.87
CA ARG A 120 9.41 -3.57 -13.93
C ARG A 120 10.75 -4.25 -13.63
N SER A 121 11.64 -3.58 -12.93
CA SER A 121 12.97 -4.10 -12.56
C SER A 121 12.87 -5.25 -11.55
N LEU A 122 11.90 -5.27 -10.64
CA LEU A 122 11.69 -6.41 -9.75
C LEU A 122 11.22 -7.68 -10.51
N VAL A 123 10.43 -7.51 -11.55
CA VAL A 123 10.07 -8.63 -12.45
C VAL A 123 11.31 -9.13 -13.19
N ARG A 124 12.19 -8.22 -13.60
CA ARG A 124 13.46 -8.56 -14.27
C ARG A 124 14.40 -9.31 -13.37
N LEU A 125 14.51 -8.96 -12.09
CA LEU A 125 15.29 -9.72 -11.10
C LEU A 125 14.84 -11.19 -11.02
N ASN A 126 13.53 -11.43 -11.03
CA ASN A 126 13.02 -12.80 -11.01
C ASN A 126 13.44 -13.58 -12.29
N ASN A 127 13.54 -12.92 -13.43
CA ASN A 127 14.02 -13.55 -14.67
C ASN A 127 15.51 -13.87 -14.61
N ILE A 128 16.34 -12.99 -14.03
CA ILE A 128 17.77 -13.26 -13.82
C ILE A 128 17.96 -14.48 -12.91
N ARG A 129 17.22 -14.53 -11.81
CA ARG A 129 17.26 -15.69 -10.91
C ARG A 129 16.82 -16.97 -11.63
N ASN A 130 15.79 -16.91 -12.47
CA ASN A 130 15.36 -18.08 -13.23
C ASN A 130 16.46 -18.54 -14.23
N GLY A 131 17.13 -17.59 -14.89
CA GLY A 131 18.29 -17.90 -15.74
C GLY A 131 19.43 -18.59 -14.98
N MET A 132 19.72 -18.13 -13.75
CA MET A 132 20.69 -18.82 -12.88
C MET A 132 20.29 -20.26 -12.54
N GLU A 133 19.02 -20.48 -12.18
CA GLU A 133 18.56 -21.79 -11.68
C GLU A 133 18.28 -22.81 -12.80
N HIS A 134 17.86 -22.35 -13.97
CA HIS A 134 17.42 -23.22 -15.07
C HIS A 134 18.38 -23.26 -16.25
N ASP A 135 19.07 -22.13 -16.51
CA ASP A 135 19.97 -22.00 -17.65
C ASP A 135 21.45 -21.99 -17.22
N TYR A 136 21.70 -22.04 -15.87
CA TYR A 136 23.05 -22.08 -15.26
C TYR A 136 23.93 -20.88 -15.64
N VAL A 137 23.30 -19.71 -15.86
CA VAL A 137 24.00 -18.46 -16.25
C VAL A 137 24.49 -17.74 -15.02
N VAL A 138 25.73 -17.26 -15.02
CA VAL A 138 26.25 -16.36 -13.98
C VAL A 138 25.77 -14.93 -14.26
N PRO A 139 25.13 -14.25 -13.28
CA PRO A 139 24.62 -12.89 -13.49
C PRO A 139 25.74 -11.85 -13.60
N ASP A 140 25.48 -10.75 -14.33
CA ASP A 140 26.39 -9.62 -14.44
C ASP A 140 26.44 -8.82 -13.14
N ILE A 141 27.62 -8.32 -12.76
CA ILE A 141 27.82 -7.55 -11.51
C ILE A 141 27.06 -6.22 -11.54
N ALA A 142 27.03 -5.53 -12.67
CA ALA A 142 26.35 -4.24 -12.79
C ALA A 142 24.84 -4.37 -12.58
N ASP A 143 24.23 -5.45 -13.08
CA ASP A 143 22.83 -5.77 -12.82
C ASP A 143 22.59 -6.07 -11.32
N ILE A 144 23.52 -6.77 -10.66
CA ILE A 144 23.40 -7.14 -9.23
C ILE A 144 23.39 -5.91 -8.32
N GLU A 145 24.29 -4.94 -8.55
CA GLU A 145 24.33 -3.68 -7.77
C GLU A 145 23.01 -2.91 -7.88
N VAL A 146 22.46 -2.77 -9.09
CA VAL A 146 21.18 -2.11 -9.30
C VAL A 146 20.06 -2.84 -8.57
N TYR A 147 20.05 -4.17 -8.54
CA TYR A 147 19.04 -4.93 -7.82
C TYR A 147 19.19 -4.86 -6.31
N PHE A 148 20.44 -4.81 -5.82
CA PHE A 148 20.73 -4.61 -4.40
C PHE A 148 20.12 -3.30 -3.91
N ASP A 149 20.37 -2.20 -4.61
CA ASP A 149 19.82 -0.89 -4.27
C ASP A 149 18.27 -0.88 -4.33
N LEU A 150 17.71 -1.48 -5.38
CA LEU A 150 16.27 -1.55 -5.57
C LEU A 150 15.57 -2.36 -4.47
N ILE A 151 16.13 -3.53 -4.08
CA ILE A 151 15.55 -4.35 -3.01
C ILE A 151 15.70 -3.64 -1.66
N THR A 152 16.83 -2.99 -1.42
CA THR A 152 17.06 -2.19 -0.21
C THR A 152 16.03 -1.08 -0.09
N ALA A 153 15.79 -0.34 -1.18
CA ALA A 153 14.75 0.71 -1.22
C ALA A 153 13.35 0.15 -0.98
N LEU A 154 13.01 -1.02 -1.58
CA LEU A 154 11.72 -1.66 -1.38
C LEU A 154 11.53 -2.14 0.06
N VAL A 155 12.55 -2.72 0.68
CA VAL A 155 12.51 -3.13 2.09
C VAL A 155 12.19 -1.93 2.98
N GLN A 156 12.90 -0.82 2.80
CA GLN A 156 12.64 0.43 3.54
C GLN A 156 11.22 0.95 3.30
N LEU A 157 10.79 0.99 2.04
CA LEU A 157 9.45 1.47 1.68
C LEU A 157 8.35 0.65 2.36
N LEU A 158 8.44 -0.67 2.37
CA LEU A 158 7.44 -1.54 2.98
C LEU A 158 7.51 -1.55 4.52
N GLU A 159 8.68 -1.33 5.11
CA GLU A 159 8.80 -1.11 6.56
C GLU A 159 8.05 0.16 6.98
N HIS A 160 8.20 1.25 6.24
CA HIS A 160 7.45 2.49 6.49
C HIS A 160 5.96 2.36 6.19
N GLY A 161 5.58 1.58 5.20
CA GLY A 161 4.19 1.39 4.80
C GLY A 161 3.26 0.88 5.91
N ALA A 162 3.82 0.21 6.92
CA ALA A 162 3.06 -0.18 8.11
C ALA A 162 2.62 1.01 8.97
N PHE A 163 3.36 2.12 8.94
CA PHE A 163 2.97 3.36 9.62
C PHE A 163 1.92 4.15 8.83
N GLU A 164 2.02 4.14 7.51
CA GLU A 164 1.08 4.84 6.63
C GLU A 164 -0.31 4.19 6.58
N ALA A 165 -0.39 2.90 6.88
CA ALA A 165 -1.64 2.15 6.90
C ALA A 165 -2.38 2.20 8.25
N ALA A 166 -1.87 2.94 9.24
CA ALA A 166 -2.66 3.29 10.41
C ALA A 166 -3.92 4.04 9.96
N GLY A 167 -5.08 3.70 10.51
CA GLY A 167 -6.33 4.40 10.23
C GLY A 167 -6.16 5.91 10.47
N CYS A 168 -6.85 6.72 9.70
CA CYS A 168 -6.78 8.17 9.81
C CYS A 168 -8.16 8.77 9.73
N ASP A 169 -8.38 9.76 10.59
CA ASP A 169 -9.58 10.60 10.57
C ASP A 169 -9.22 11.90 9.83
N PHE A 170 -10.07 12.32 8.90
CA PHE A 170 -9.93 13.57 8.17
C PHE A 170 -11.10 14.48 8.51
N GLY A 171 -10.84 15.63 9.11
CA GLY A 171 -11.82 16.70 9.24
C GLY A 171 -12.09 17.33 7.86
N ILE A 172 -13.32 17.77 7.63
CA ILE A 172 -13.66 18.55 6.46
C ILE A 172 -13.79 20.00 6.94
N TYR A 173 -12.73 20.76 6.74
CA TYR A 173 -12.70 22.17 7.08
C TYR A 173 -12.96 22.97 5.80
N SER A 174 -14.14 23.53 5.68
CA SER A 174 -14.50 24.43 4.60
C SER A 174 -14.87 25.78 5.21
N ASP A 175 -14.26 26.85 4.72
CA ASP A 175 -14.68 28.23 4.98
C ASP A 175 -16.10 28.52 4.43
N THR A 176 -16.61 27.59 3.66
CA THR A 176 -18.00 27.66 3.17
C THR A 176 -18.91 26.92 4.12
N SER A 177 -19.77 27.63 4.80
CA SER A 177 -20.85 27.19 5.68
C SER A 177 -21.88 26.23 5.01
N CYS A 178 -21.46 25.43 4.05
CA CYS A 178 -22.30 24.62 3.16
C CYS A 178 -21.75 23.20 2.90
N SER A 179 -20.80 22.66 3.69
CA SER A 179 -20.51 21.23 3.54
C SER A 179 -21.51 20.44 4.38
N ASP A 180 -22.30 19.61 3.72
CA ASP A 180 -23.23 18.67 4.39
C ASP A 180 -22.46 17.60 5.21
N PHE A 181 -21.12 17.59 5.16
CA PHE A 181 -20.23 16.61 5.77
C PHE A 181 -19.15 17.26 6.66
N ASN A 182 -18.88 16.64 7.81
CA ASN A 182 -17.95 17.16 8.80
C ASN A 182 -16.66 16.36 8.90
N GLU A 183 -16.70 15.06 8.62
CA GLU A 183 -15.60 14.16 8.87
C GLU A 183 -15.63 12.95 7.93
N LEU A 184 -14.44 12.56 7.44
CA LEU A 184 -14.19 11.30 6.77
C LEU A 184 -13.29 10.45 7.66
N ILE A 185 -13.76 9.27 8.06
CA ILE A 185 -13.01 8.30 8.85
C ILE A 185 -12.71 7.10 7.96
N ILE A 186 -11.43 6.74 7.86
CA ILE A 186 -10.99 5.52 7.16
C ILE A 186 -10.16 4.69 8.14
N LYS A 187 -10.64 3.50 8.48
CA LYS A 187 -9.99 2.62 9.46
C LYS A 187 -9.69 1.26 8.86
N TYR A 188 -8.47 0.78 9.12
CA TYR A 188 -8.08 -0.58 8.80
C TYR A 188 -8.35 -1.51 10.00
N ASP A 189 -9.22 -2.48 9.83
CA ASP A 189 -9.43 -3.57 10.78
C ASP A 189 -8.50 -4.75 10.43
N GLN A 190 -7.40 -4.87 11.19
CA GLN A 190 -6.43 -5.93 11.00
C GLN A 190 -7.02 -7.32 11.27
N HIS A 191 -7.98 -7.45 12.19
CA HIS A 191 -8.56 -8.74 12.56
C HIS A 191 -9.39 -9.32 11.42
N ASN A 192 -10.22 -8.50 10.81
CA ASN A 192 -11.12 -8.89 9.72
C ASN A 192 -10.53 -8.61 8.33
N THR A 193 -9.29 -8.12 8.23
CA THR A 193 -8.64 -7.72 6.97
C THR A 193 -9.55 -6.85 6.10
N SER A 194 -10.15 -5.84 6.72
CA SER A 194 -11.12 -4.96 6.08
C SER A 194 -10.82 -3.49 6.31
N ILE A 195 -11.30 -2.65 5.41
CA ILE A 195 -11.27 -1.19 5.54
C ILE A 195 -12.69 -0.70 5.73
N HIS A 196 -12.91 0.02 6.82
CA HIS A 196 -14.16 0.67 7.14
C HIS A 196 -14.06 2.14 6.80
N VAL A 197 -15.04 2.64 6.06
CA VAL A 197 -15.17 4.04 5.72
C VAL A 197 -16.45 4.57 6.35
N GLN A 198 -16.35 5.72 7.01
CA GLN A 198 -17.49 6.44 7.58
C GLN A 198 -17.38 7.91 7.19
N ILE A 199 -18.42 8.44 6.60
CA ILE A 199 -18.57 9.86 6.32
C ILE A 199 -19.65 10.39 7.26
N LYS A 200 -19.30 11.33 8.13
CA LYS A 200 -20.23 11.96 9.06
C LYS A 200 -20.82 13.21 8.46
N ALA A 201 -22.13 13.34 8.53
CA ALA A 201 -22.89 14.48 8.04
C ALA A 201 -23.70 15.11 9.18
N GLY A 202 -23.41 16.34 9.58
CA GLY A 202 -24.19 17.11 10.55
C GLY A 202 -24.34 16.44 11.91
N GLU A 203 -25.58 16.12 12.29
CA GLU A 203 -25.90 15.43 13.54
C GLU A 203 -25.63 13.93 13.44
N GLU A 204 -25.33 13.26 14.58
CA GLU A 204 -24.81 11.88 14.67
C GLU A 204 -25.60 10.78 13.93
N GLU A 205 -26.84 11.03 13.53
CA GLU A 205 -27.71 10.05 12.87
C GLU A 205 -27.49 9.93 11.34
N ASN A 206 -26.69 10.80 10.74
CA ASN A 206 -26.52 10.89 9.28
C ASN A 206 -25.18 10.33 8.79
N ASN A 207 -24.78 9.16 9.30
CA ASN A 207 -23.51 8.55 8.88
C ASN A 207 -23.71 7.70 7.61
N ILE A 208 -22.82 7.90 6.64
CA ILE A 208 -22.69 7.04 5.47
C ILE A 208 -21.49 6.11 5.72
N THR A 209 -21.72 4.81 5.63
CA THR A 209 -20.66 3.83 5.87
C THR A 209 -20.54 2.85 4.71
N PHE A 210 -19.32 2.38 4.44
CA PHE A 210 -19.11 1.19 3.65
C PHE A 210 -17.86 0.43 4.12
N THR A 211 -17.78 -0.85 3.79
CA THR A 211 -16.68 -1.72 4.17
C THR A 211 -16.21 -2.52 2.99
N THR A 212 -14.90 -2.60 2.79
CA THR A 212 -14.27 -3.52 1.86
C THR A 212 -13.45 -4.55 2.63
N SER A 213 -13.41 -5.79 2.15
CA SER A 213 -12.61 -6.85 2.75
C SER A 213 -11.74 -7.55 1.72
N ALA A 214 -10.49 -7.84 2.09
CA ALA A 214 -9.56 -8.57 1.24
C ALA A 214 -10.04 -10.00 0.90
N GLU A 215 -10.89 -10.60 1.72
CA GLU A 215 -11.45 -11.93 1.48
C GLU A 215 -12.55 -11.93 0.42
N THR A 216 -13.39 -10.91 0.42
CA THR A 216 -14.59 -10.83 -0.44
C THR A 216 -14.34 -10.08 -1.73
N ASN A 217 -13.59 -8.97 -1.68
CA ASN A 217 -13.23 -8.17 -2.84
C ASN A 217 -11.84 -7.55 -2.66
N ILE A 218 -10.82 -8.23 -3.15
CA ILE A 218 -9.43 -7.84 -2.99
C ILE A 218 -9.08 -6.57 -3.80
N GLU A 219 -9.79 -6.31 -4.89
CA GLU A 219 -9.55 -5.13 -5.75
C GLU A 219 -10.04 -3.86 -5.07
N ASP A 220 -11.27 -3.84 -4.56
CA ASP A 220 -11.82 -2.72 -3.80
C ASP A 220 -11.03 -2.48 -2.50
N PHE A 221 -10.63 -3.57 -1.83
CA PHE A 221 -9.77 -3.47 -0.65
C PHE A 221 -8.44 -2.79 -0.99
N ALA A 222 -7.75 -3.25 -2.05
CA ALA A 222 -6.48 -2.66 -2.48
C ALA A 222 -6.64 -1.19 -2.86
N TYR A 223 -7.73 -0.85 -3.57
CA TYR A 223 -8.04 0.52 -3.92
C TYR A 223 -8.23 1.40 -2.68
N MET A 224 -9.03 0.97 -1.72
CA MET A 224 -9.27 1.74 -0.49
C MET A 224 -8.02 1.88 0.38
N PHE A 225 -7.16 0.85 0.40
CA PHE A 225 -5.85 0.95 1.03
C PHE A 225 -4.97 2.01 0.34
N LYS A 226 -4.98 2.03 -1.01
CA LYS A 226 -4.29 3.08 -1.78
C LYS A 226 -4.83 4.48 -1.45
N VAL A 227 -6.15 4.63 -1.33
CA VAL A 227 -6.76 5.90 -0.92
C VAL A 227 -6.25 6.35 0.44
N LEU A 228 -6.33 5.49 1.44
CA LEU A 228 -5.86 5.79 2.80
C LEU A 228 -4.38 6.25 2.78
N ARG A 229 -3.53 5.54 2.06
CA ARG A 229 -2.13 5.88 1.90
C ARG A 229 -1.93 7.23 1.18
N MET A 230 -2.65 7.46 0.07
CA MET A 230 -2.52 8.70 -0.70
C MET A 230 -2.99 9.92 0.08
N LEU A 231 -4.06 9.82 0.86
CA LEU A 231 -4.52 10.90 1.72
C LEU A 231 -3.52 11.20 2.85
N ASN A 232 -2.90 10.18 3.45
CA ASN A 232 -1.83 10.39 4.43
C ASN A 232 -0.63 11.12 3.81
N LEU A 233 -0.20 10.72 2.60
CA LEU A 233 0.92 11.36 1.89
C LEU A 233 0.59 12.76 1.40
N LEU A 234 -0.66 13.06 1.08
CA LEU A 234 -1.11 14.40 0.73
C LEU A 234 -0.73 15.41 1.84
N TRP A 235 -0.87 15.00 3.10
CA TRP A 235 -0.57 15.82 4.26
C TRP A 235 0.90 15.75 4.70
N ASP A 236 1.42 14.54 4.87
CA ASP A 236 2.77 14.33 5.39
C ASP A 236 3.85 14.82 4.41
N CYS A 237 3.59 14.73 3.09
CA CYS A 237 4.53 15.08 2.03
C CYS A 237 4.12 16.33 1.24
N GLN A 238 3.03 16.99 1.59
CA GLN A 238 2.50 18.17 0.89
C GLN A 238 2.30 17.94 -0.62
N TRP A 239 1.80 16.78 -0.99
CA TRP A 239 1.49 16.47 -2.38
C TRP A 239 0.31 17.32 -2.88
N GLY A 240 0.34 17.70 -4.16
CA GLY A 240 -0.79 18.44 -4.75
C GLY A 240 -2.03 17.55 -4.93
N HIS A 241 -3.21 18.12 -4.69
CA HIS A 241 -4.50 17.42 -4.83
C HIS A 241 -4.68 16.79 -6.21
N GLU A 242 -4.30 17.49 -7.27
CA GLU A 242 -4.35 16.99 -8.66
C GLU A 242 -3.49 15.73 -8.87
N PHE A 243 -2.33 15.67 -8.20
CA PHE A 243 -1.48 14.49 -8.26
C PHE A 243 -2.18 13.30 -7.58
N VAL A 244 -2.76 13.51 -6.39
CA VAL A 244 -3.45 12.45 -5.64
C VAL A 244 -4.68 11.96 -6.41
N LEU A 245 -5.49 12.87 -6.97
CA LEU A 245 -6.65 12.51 -7.80
C LEU A 245 -6.25 11.65 -8.99
N ARG A 246 -5.17 12.04 -9.69
CA ARG A 246 -4.64 11.26 -10.82
C ARG A 246 -4.18 9.87 -10.39
N GLU A 247 -3.43 9.75 -9.28
CA GLU A 247 -2.96 8.45 -8.77
C GLU A 247 -4.14 7.55 -8.34
N LEU A 248 -5.22 8.13 -7.86
CA LEU A 248 -6.44 7.42 -7.51
C LEU A 248 -7.35 7.15 -8.71
N GLU A 249 -6.94 7.53 -9.94
CA GLU A 249 -7.73 7.38 -11.16
C GLU A 249 -9.11 8.04 -11.06
N ILE A 250 -9.14 9.21 -10.41
CA ILE A 250 -10.32 10.05 -10.24
C ILE A 250 -10.22 11.20 -11.26
N THR A 251 -10.97 11.13 -12.34
CA THR A 251 -11.00 12.12 -13.43
C THR A 251 -12.19 13.08 -13.37
#